data_fba9471c4812ad89d9464e7571e044bf
#
_entry.id   fba9471c4812ad89d9464e7571e044bf
#
_cell.length_a   1.000
_cell.length_b   1.000
_cell.length_c   1.000
_cell.angle_alpha   90.00
_cell.angle_beta   90.00
_cell.angle_gamma   90.00
#
_symmetry.space_group_name_H-M   'P 1'
#
loop_
_entity.id
_entity.type
_entity.pdbx_description
1 polymer ?
#
loop_
_entity_poly.entity_id
_entity_poly.type
_entity_poly.pdbx_seq_one_letter_code
_entity_poly.pdbx_strand_id
1 'polypeptide(L)'
;MNLKKSYKEKYGYERVITDRNSPLVYAEADMLKLPAGKSYTVDEVGKEFVLIVLYGKCEVRGENFCFSEVGYRESVFDGAAESAYIGKDTPFTVTVKDGDVKIAVCKAPAEKYYEPYQIKQNEVAVKTFGKGSFVREVAFTFPETGDANHLYIGEFWVEDGKWGSYPPHKHDVDDLPREGALDEIYYYEFDKPQGFGFQAVYTSENDINEVYKVENGDFVEIPKGYHPFTVAPGYKNYCLWIMAGKNRGLLSASEECHKWIVK
;
A
#
# COMPACT_ATOMS: atom_id res chain seq x y z
N MET A 1 18.40 10.19 6.38
CA MET A 1 17.43 9.32 7.10
C MET A 1 17.26 8.05 6.26
N ASN A 2 17.24 6.86 6.83
CA ASN A 2 16.99 5.66 6.03
C ASN A 2 15.48 5.41 5.96
N LEU A 3 14.90 5.63 4.79
CA LEU A 3 13.47 5.46 4.52
C LEU A 3 13.11 4.05 4.05
N LYS A 4 14.11 3.17 3.84
CA LYS A 4 13.88 1.80 3.41
C LYS A 4 13.89 0.85 4.59
N LYS A 5 12.90 -0.06 4.64
CA LYS A 5 12.82 -1.21 5.54
C LYS A 5 12.64 -2.48 4.74
N SER A 6 13.05 -3.61 5.27
CA SER A 6 12.93 -4.91 4.61
C SER A 6 12.19 -5.90 5.49
N TYR A 7 11.14 -6.49 4.96
CA TYR A 7 10.43 -7.60 5.55
C TYR A 7 10.97 -8.92 4.99
N LYS A 8 11.40 -9.80 5.88
CA LYS A 8 11.73 -11.18 5.50
C LYS A 8 10.55 -12.07 5.82
N GLU A 9 9.97 -12.65 4.78
CA GLU A 9 8.78 -13.47 4.89
C GLU A 9 8.93 -14.60 5.91
N LYS A 10 8.03 -14.62 6.90
CA LYS A 10 7.93 -15.63 7.95
C LYS A 10 6.49 -15.73 8.45
N TYR A 11 6.12 -16.86 9.02
CA TYR A 11 4.82 -17.00 9.67
C TYR A 11 4.70 -16.13 10.93
N GLY A 12 3.51 -15.63 11.16
CA GLY A 12 3.14 -14.76 12.26
C GLY A 12 2.86 -13.33 11.84
N TYR A 13 2.66 -12.48 12.83
CA TYR A 13 2.45 -11.04 12.67
C TYR A 13 3.76 -10.30 12.88
N GLU A 14 4.14 -9.44 11.97
CA GLU A 14 5.35 -8.62 12.07
C GLU A 14 5.02 -7.16 11.89
N ARG A 15 5.40 -6.35 12.88
CA ARG A 15 5.32 -4.89 12.82
C ARG A 15 6.50 -4.36 12.02
N VAL A 16 6.23 -3.70 10.90
CA VAL A 16 7.27 -3.22 9.97
C VAL A 16 7.42 -1.71 10.08
N ILE A 17 6.34 -0.97 9.86
CA ILE A 17 6.32 0.50 9.91
C ILE A 17 5.26 0.92 10.93
N THR A 18 5.72 1.57 11.99
CA THR A 18 4.90 1.96 13.13
C THR A 18 5.20 3.40 13.54
N ASP A 19 4.33 4.01 14.30
CA ASP A 19 4.49 5.32 14.94
C ASP A 19 5.81 5.49 15.73
N ARG A 20 6.45 4.38 16.13
CA ARG A 20 7.68 4.39 16.94
C ARG A 20 8.97 4.31 16.13
N ASN A 21 8.89 3.88 14.88
CA ASN A 21 10.08 3.61 14.06
C ASN A 21 10.03 4.28 12.68
N SER A 22 9.07 5.17 12.47
CA SER A 22 8.78 5.84 11.20
C SER A 22 8.69 7.36 11.38
N PRO A 23 9.08 8.16 10.38
CA PRO A 23 8.82 9.59 10.35
C PRO A 23 7.37 9.93 9.94
N LEU A 24 6.57 8.95 9.51
CA LEU A 24 5.20 9.14 9.05
C LEU A 24 4.27 9.46 10.23
N VAL A 25 3.24 10.24 9.97
CA VAL A 25 2.28 10.71 10.99
C VAL A 25 1.03 9.84 11.05
N TYR A 26 0.59 9.36 9.87
CA TYR A 26 -0.66 8.63 9.73
C TYR A 26 -0.44 7.18 9.29
N ALA A 27 0.38 6.95 8.26
CA ALA A 27 0.48 5.65 7.62
C ALA A 27 1.36 4.67 8.42
N GLU A 28 0.82 3.50 8.70
CA GLU A 28 1.54 2.36 9.28
C GLU A 28 1.28 1.10 8.43
N ALA A 29 2.24 0.18 8.43
CA ALA A 29 2.14 -1.07 7.70
C ALA A 29 2.79 -2.22 8.46
N ASP A 30 2.05 -3.32 8.62
CA ASP A 30 2.51 -4.57 9.19
C ASP A 30 2.27 -5.73 8.21
N MET A 31 2.85 -6.87 8.48
CA MET A 31 2.67 -8.08 7.66
C MET A 31 2.14 -9.22 8.52
N LEU A 32 1.15 -9.94 7.98
CA LEU A 32 0.62 -11.16 8.58
C LEU A 32 0.74 -12.31 7.58
N LYS A 33 1.41 -13.39 7.97
CA LYS A 33 1.43 -14.65 7.22
C LYS A 33 0.97 -15.78 8.11
N LEU A 34 -0.04 -16.52 7.68
CA LEU A 34 -0.59 -17.65 8.43
C LEU A 34 -0.70 -18.89 7.54
N PRO A 35 -0.32 -20.08 8.06
CA PRO A 35 -0.59 -21.36 7.40
C PRO A 35 -2.01 -21.85 7.70
N ALA A 36 -2.45 -22.85 6.96
CA ALA A 36 -3.71 -23.56 7.17
C ALA A 36 -3.93 -23.94 8.64
N GLY A 37 -5.15 -23.80 9.12
CA GLY A 37 -5.58 -24.13 10.48
C GLY A 37 -5.11 -23.16 11.56
N LYS A 38 -4.51 -22.02 11.20
CA LYS A 38 -4.05 -21.01 12.16
C LYS A 38 -4.92 -19.76 12.13
N SER A 39 -4.92 -19.08 13.28
CA SER A 39 -5.61 -17.81 13.47
C SER A 39 -4.69 -16.81 14.16
N TYR A 40 -4.95 -15.54 13.93
CA TYR A 40 -4.29 -14.44 14.63
C TYR A 40 -5.32 -13.35 14.96
N THR A 41 -5.30 -12.87 16.20
CA THR A 41 -6.20 -11.79 16.66
C THR A 41 -5.41 -10.50 16.75
N VAL A 42 -5.97 -9.44 16.13
CA VAL A 42 -5.52 -8.06 16.26
C VAL A 42 -6.47 -7.33 17.21
N ASP A 43 -5.88 -6.71 18.23
CA ASP A 43 -6.59 -5.90 19.23
C ASP A 43 -5.75 -4.65 19.52
N GLU A 44 -5.91 -3.64 18.67
CA GLU A 44 -5.23 -2.34 18.81
C GLU A 44 -6.28 -1.23 18.85
N VAL A 45 -6.18 -0.39 19.88
CA VAL A 45 -7.11 0.72 20.14
C VAL A 45 -6.70 1.98 19.36
N GLY A 46 -7.69 2.78 18.96
CA GLY A 46 -7.46 4.09 18.34
C GLY A 46 -7.06 4.07 16.88
N LYS A 47 -7.12 2.91 16.22
CA LYS A 47 -6.71 2.75 14.82
C LYS A 47 -7.83 2.17 13.96
N GLU A 48 -7.80 2.52 12.69
CA GLU A 48 -8.51 1.82 11.61
C GLU A 48 -7.54 0.90 10.86
N PHE A 49 -8.08 -0.14 10.23
CA PHE A 49 -7.31 -1.14 9.50
C PHE A 49 -7.88 -1.39 8.11
N VAL A 50 -6.98 -1.62 7.17
CA VAL A 50 -7.31 -2.22 5.89
C VAL A 50 -6.40 -3.42 5.68
N LEU A 51 -7.01 -4.58 5.53
CA LEU A 51 -6.33 -5.84 5.22
C LEU A 51 -6.29 -6.00 3.70
N ILE A 52 -5.10 -5.99 3.11
CA ILE A 52 -4.88 -6.26 1.69
C ILE A 52 -4.35 -7.69 1.55
N VAL A 53 -5.16 -8.59 0.99
CA VAL A 53 -4.74 -9.98 0.82
C VAL A 53 -3.80 -10.10 -0.38
N LEU A 54 -2.51 -10.27 -0.11
CA LEU A 54 -1.48 -10.37 -1.14
C LEU A 54 -1.55 -11.72 -1.89
N TYR A 55 -1.79 -12.81 -1.17
CA TYR A 55 -2.17 -14.10 -1.74
C TYR A 55 -2.91 -14.97 -0.71
N GLY A 56 -3.60 -16.01 -1.21
CA GLY A 56 -4.41 -16.92 -0.40
C GLY A 56 -5.77 -16.36 -0.05
N LYS A 57 -6.43 -16.98 0.92
CA LYS A 57 -7.74 -16.56 1.42
C LYS A 57 -7.90 -16.85 2.90
N CYS A 58 -8.71 -16.03 3.57
CA CYS A 58 -8.96 -16.16 4.99
C CYS A 58 -10.40 -15.77 5.35
N GLU A 59 -10.83 -16.16 6.55
CA GLU A 59 -11.97 -15.56 7.24
C GLU A 59 -11.47 -14.39 8.09
N VAL A 60 -12.20 -13.27 8.10
CA VAL A 60 -11.98 -12.13 9.00
C VAL A 60 -13.24 -11.92 9.83
N ARG A 61 -13.12 -12.05 11.16
CA ARG A 61 -14.25 -12.02 12.08
C ARG A 61 -13.99 -11.11 13.27
N GLY A 62 -14.95 -10.24 13.58
CA GLY A 62 -15.07 -9.52 14.84
C GLY A 62 -16.33 -9.94 15.59
N GLU A 63 -16.66 -9.25 16.68
CA GLU A 63 -17.84 -9.54 17.49
C GLU A 63 -19.14 -9.44 16.68
N ASN A 64 -19.29 -8.39 15.88
CA ASN A 64 -20.53 -8.07 15.17
C ASN A 64 -20.44 -8.23 13.64
N PHE A 65 -19.33 -8.76 13.09
CA PHE A 65 -19.18 -8.99 11.66
C PHE A 65 -18.43 -10.28 11.36
N CYS A 66 -18.63 -10.79 10.13
CA CYS A 66 -17.86 -11.94 9.62
C CYS A 66 -17.79 -11.87 8.09
N PHE A 67 -16.56 -11.72 7.59
CA PHE A 67 -16.25 -11.94 6.19
C PHE A 67 -15.70 -13.36 6.04
N SER A 68 -16.57 -14.27 5.61
CA SER A 68 -16.27 -15.71 5.58
C SER A 68 -15.18 -16.09 4.60
N GLU A 69 -14.92 -15.24 3.60
CA GLU A 69 -13.87 -15.41 2.60
C GLU A 69 -13.40 -14.04 2.11
N VAL A 70 -12.12 -13.71 2.39
CA VAL A 70 -11.40 -12.53 1.91
C VAL A 70 -10.14 -13.02 1.22
N GLY A 71 -9.94 -12.60 -0.04
CA GLY A 71 -8.84 -13.05 -0.88
C GLY A 71 -9.22 -14.20 -1.81
N TYR A 72 -8.50 -14.31 -2.94
CA TYR A 72 -8.74 -15.31 -3.98
C TYR A 72 -7.49 -15.63 -4.80
N ARG A 73 -6.53 -14.69 -4.89
CA ARG A 73 -5.38 -14.77 -5.79
C ARG A 73 -4.26 -15.63 -5.19
N GLU A 74 -3.52 -16.33 -6.05
CA GLU A 74 -2.36 -17.12 -5.66
C GLU A 74 -1.07 -16.27 -5.60
N SER A 75 -1.08 -15.13 -6.29
CA SER A 75 0.03 -14.19 -6.39
C SER A 75 -0.48 -12.76 -6.56
N VAL A 76 0.33 -11.79 -6.16
CA VAL A 76 0.07 -10.36 -6.40
C VAL A 76 0.01 -10.01 -7.91
N PHE A 77 0.43 -10.92 -8.79
CA PHE A 77 0.37 -10.77 -10.25
C PHE A 77 -0.92 -11.31 -10.87
N ASP A 78 -1.83 -11.88 -10.08
CA ASP A 78 -3.11 -12.45 -10.54
C ASP A 78 -4.28 -11.45 -10.48
N GLY A 79 -3.96 -10.15 -10.57
CA GLY A 79 -4.94 -9.06 -10.56
C GLY A 79 -5.06 -8.36 -9.21
N ALA A 80 -6.05 -7.46 -9.12
CA ALA A 80 -6.26 -6.61 -7.94
C ALA A 80 -6.64 -7.41 -6.69
N ALA A 81 -6.18 -6.97 -5.52
CA ALA A 81 -6.52 -7.62 -4.24
C ALA A 81 -7.99 -7.46 -3.86
N GLU A 82 -8.50 -8.40 -3.09
CA GLU A 82 -9.61 -8.14 -2.18
C GLU A 82 -9.11 -7.51 -0.89
N SER A 83 -9.93 -6.65 -0.29
CA SER A 83 -9.60 -5.96 0.95
C SER A 83 -10.73 -6.04 1.97
N ALA A 84 -10.39 -5.87 3.25
CA ALA A 84 -11.36 -5.75 4.32
C ALA A 84 -10.99 -4.54 5.20
N TYR A 85 -11.94 -3.63 5.37
CA TYR A 85 -11.83 -2.51 6.30
C TYR A 85 -12.37 -2.91 7.67
N ILE A 86 -11.67 -2.53 8.71
CA ILE A 86 -12.09 -2.68 10.10
C ILE A 86 -11.97 -1.31 10.79
N GLY A 87 -13.07 -0.86 11.36
CA GLY A 87 -13.17 0.43 12.02
C GLY A 87 -12.43 0.50 13.35
N LYS A 88 -12.34 1.72 13.86
CA LYS A 88 -11.70 2.03 15.13
C LYS A 88 -12.22 1.16 16.28
N ASP A 89 -11.31 0.77 17.18
CA ASP A 89 -11.61 0.04 18.43
C ASP A 89 -12.39 -1.27 18.21
N THR A 90 -12.11 -1.96 17.09
CA THR A 90 -12.78 -3.20 16.71
C THR A 90 -11.78 -4.35 16.67
N PRO A 91 -11.66 -5.17 17.72
CA PRO A 91 -10.86 -6.38 17.69
C PRO A 91 -11.36 -7.35 16.62
N PHE A 92 -10.41 -7.98 15.91
CA PHE A 92 -10.75 -8.95 14.87
C PHE A 92 -9.76 -10.11 14.82
N THR A 93 -10.22 -11.24 14.32
CA THR A 93 -9.42 -12.45 14.13
C THR A 93 -9.40 -12.83 12.65
N VAL A 94 -8.19 -13.05 12.14
CA VAL A 94 -7.95 -13.65 10.83
C VAL A 94 -7.77 -15.13 11.01
N THR A 95 -8.52 -15.97 10.29
CA THR A 95 -8.45 -17.43 10.34
C THR A 95 -8.23 -18.00 8.95
N VAL A 96 -7.24 -18.90 8.81
CA VAL A 96 -6.94 -19.59 7.56
C VAL A 96 -7.44 -21.03 7.66
N LYS A 97 -8.31 -21.44 6.73
CA LYS A 97 -8.85 -22.81 6.68
C LYS A 97 -7.93 -23.72 5.88
N ASP A 98 -7.57 -23.29 4.67
CA ASP A 98 -6.79 -24.07 3.71
C ASP A 98 -5.68 -23.20 3.09
N GLY A 99 -4.54 -23.83 2.78
CA GLY A 99 -3.39 -23.16 2.18
C GLY A 99 -2.69 -22.18 3.13
N ASP A 100 -1.97 -21.25 2.57
CA ASP A 100 -1.33 -20.15 3.28
C ASP A 100 -1.98 -18.84 2.88
N VAL A 101 -1.99 -17.85 3.77
CA VAL A 101 -2.36 -16.46 3.45
C VAL A 101 -1.24 -15.51 3.80
N LYS A 102 -1.05 -14.49 2.98
CA LYS A 102 -0.19 -13.33 3.25
C LYS A 102 -1.00 -12.05 3.10
N ILE A 103 -0.93 -11.20 4.10
CA ILE A 103 -1.74 -9.98 4.20
C ILE A 103 -0.83 -8.81 4.56
N ALA A 104 -0.95 -7.72 3.83
CA ALA A 104 -0.47 -6.42 4.29
C ALA A 104 -1.56 -5.80 5.18
N VAL A 105 -1.20 -5.50 6.42
CA VAL A 105 -2.08 -4.89 7.42
C VAL A 105 -1.78 -3.40 7.45
N CYS A 106 -2.55 -2.62 6.70
CA CYS A 106 -2.42 -1.18 6.61
C CYS A 106 -3.20 -0.53 7.75
N LYS A 107 -2.59 0.43 8.43
CA LYS A 107 -3.19 1.07 9.61
C LYS A 107 -3.04 2.58 9.56
N ALA A 108 -3.98 3.27 10.19
CA ALA A 108 -3.87 4.69 10.51
C ALA A 108 -4.56 5.00 11.85
N PRO A 109 -4.24 6.11 12.53
CA PRO A 109 -5.06 6.61 13.63
C PRO A 109 -6.51 6.79 13.17
N ALA A 110 -7.46 6.73 14.09
CA ALA A 110 -8.86 6.94 13.74
C ALA A 110 -9.60 7.72 14.82
N GLU A 111 -10.33 8.76 14.42
CA GLU A 111 -11.18 9.58 15.29
C GLU A 111 -12.57 8.99 15.42
N LYS A 112 -13.12 8.49 14.30
CA LYS A 112 -14.49 7.99 14.20
C LYS A 112 -14.50 6.48 13.97
N TYR A 113 -15.53 5.84 14.52
CA TYR A 113 -15.89 4.48 14.17
C TYR A 113 -16.67 4.49 12.84
N TYR A 114 -16.31 3.56 11.97
CA TYR A 114 -17.09 3.17 10.80
C TYR A 114 -17.26 1.66 10.78
N GLU A 115 -18.40 1.19 10.27
CA GLU A 115 -18.71 -0.24 10.19
C GLU A 115 -17.70 -0.99 9.32
N PRO A 116 -17.27 -2.18 9.71
CA PRO A 116 -16.43 -3.03 8.89
C PRO A 116 -17.12 -3.43 7.57
N TYR A 117 -16.35 -3.42 6.47
CA TYR A 117 -16.84 -3.87 5.17
C TYR A 117 -15.71 -4.50 4.35
N GLN A 118 -16.11 -5.30 3.35
CA GLN A 118 -15.22 -5.95 2.42
C GLN A 118 -15.38 -5.35 1.03
N ILE A 119 -14.27 -5.22 0.29
CA ILE A 119 -14.26 -4.88 -1.13
C ILE A 119 -13.81 -6.12 -1.89
N LYS A 120 -14.69 -6.63 -2.74
CA LYS A 120 -14.42 -7.77 -3.59
C LYS A 120 -13.64 -7.36 -4.83
N GLN A 121 -12.88 -8.28 -5.41
CA GLN A 121 -12.05 -8.03 -6.58
C GLN A 121 -12.80 -7.38 -7.76
N ASN A 122 -14.02 -7.80 -8.02
CA ASN A 122 -14.86 -7.27 -9.09
C ASN A 122 -15.42 -5.85 -8.83
N GLU A 123 -15.24 -5.32 -7.62
CA GLU A 123 -15.58 -3.95 -7.23
C GLU A 123 -14.38 -3.01 -7.36
N VAL A 124 -13.17 -3.57 -7.52
CA VAL A 124 -11.93 -2.78 -7.61
C VAL A 124 -11.79 -2.18 -9.01
N ALA A 125 -11.72 -0.86 -9.07
CA ALA A 125 -11.46 -0.16 -10.33
C ALA A 125 -9.98 -0.30 -10.72
N VAL A 126 -9.73 -0.83 -11.92
CA VAL A 126 -8.38 -0.90 -12.51
C VAL A 126 -8.33 0.04 -13.71
N LYS A 127 -7.30 0.90 -13.77
CA LYS A 127 -7.10 1.89 -14.82
C LYS A 127 -5.66 1.87 -15.34
N THR A 128 -5.48 2.11 -16.63
CA THR A 128 -4.16 2.31 -17.24
C THR A 128 -3.76 3.78 -17.15
N PHE A 129 -2.58 4.06 -16.61
CA PHE A 129 -2.01 5.41 -16.52
C PHE A 129 -0.70 5.49 -17.29
N GLY A 130 -0.41 6.72 -17.76
CA GLY A 130 0.84 7.03 -18.44
C GLY A 130 0.85 6.60 -19.91
N LYS A 131 2.03 6.69 -20.51
CA LYS A 131 2.30 6.33 -21.92
C LYS A 131 3.75 5.86 -22.10
N GLY A 132 4.02 5.07 -23.15
CA GLY A 132 5.39 4.64 -23.47
C GLY A 132 6.09 3.98 -22.26
N SER A 133 7.24 4.53 -21.86
CA SER A 133 8.07 3.97 -20.80
C SER A 133 7.54 4.15 -19.36
N PHE A 134 6.39 4.81 -19.19
CA PHE A 134 5.76 4.96 -17.87
C PHE A 134 4.28 4.55 -17.85
N VAL A 135 3.86 3.72 -18.84
CA VAL A 135 2.54 3.09 -18.81
C VAL A 135 2.51 2.03 -17.73
N ARG A 136 1.43 2.03 -16.93
CA ARG A 136 1.20 1.09 -15.84
C ARG A 136 -0.28 0.87 -15.59
N GLU A 137 -0.63 -0.28 -15.06
CA GLU A 137 -1.96 -0.54 -14.51
C GLU A 137 -1.98 -0.15 -13.03
N VAL A 138 -3.07 0.48 -12.61
CA VAL A 138 -3.29 0.92 -11.21
C VAL A 138 -4.66 0.43 -10.78
N ALA A 139 -4.71 -0.30 -9.68
CA ALA A 139 -5.92 -0.73 -9.01
C ALA A 139 -6.16 0.13 -7.76
N PHE A 140 -7.39 0.61 -7.60
CA PHE A 140 -7.84 1.37 -6.43
C PHE A 140 -8.50 0.40 -5.44
N THR A 141 -7.67 -0.33 -4.71
CA THR A 141 -8.10 -1.46 -3.86
C THR A 141 -8.85 -1.01 -2.61
N PHE A 142 -8.56 0.19 -2.11
CA PHE A 142 -9.31 0.86 -1.05
C PHE A 142 -9.44 2.36 -1.37
N PRO A 143 -10.46 2.74 -2.18
CA PRO A 143 -10.62 4.09 -2.70
C PRO A 143 -11.15 5.07 -1.65
N GLU A 144 -11.10 6.36 -1.98
CA GLU A 144 -11.62 7.45 -1.16
C GLU A 144 -13.16 7.45 -0.99
N THR A 145 -13.88 6.68 -1.79
CA THR A 145 -15.36 6.67 -1.82
C THR A 145 -16.01 5.91 -0.67
N GLY A 146 -15.27 5.03 0.03
CA GLY A 146 -15.78 4.31 1.19
C GLY A 146 -15.64 5.09 2.49
N ASP A 147 -16.40 4.71 3.51
CA ASP A 147 -16.29 5.27 4.86
C ASP A 147 -15.00 4.84 5.54
N ALA A 148 -14.11 5.78 5.84
CA ALA A 148 -12.88 5.58 6.61
C ALA A 148 -12.35 6.92 7.12
N ASN A 149 -11.35 6.90 8.02
CA ASN A 149 -10.76 8.13 8.53
C ASN A 149 -9.68 8.68 7.59
N HIS A 150 -8.61 7.93 7.34
CA HIS A 150 -7.40 8.43 6.70
C HIS A 150 -6.88 7.58 5.54
N LEU A 151 -7.11 6.26 5.56
CA LEU A 151 -6.50 5.33 4.62
C LEU A 151 -7.05 5.47 3.19
N TYR A 152 -6.13 5.46 2.23
CA TYR A 152 -6.37 5.42 0.79
C TYR A 152 -5.30 4.52 0.16
N ILE A 153 -5.69 3.38 -0.44
CA ILE A 153 -4.75 2.31 -0.78
C ILE A 153 -5.04 1.78 -2.17
N GLY A 154 -3.97 1.44 -2.87
CA GLY A 154 -4.06 0.73 -4.13
C GLY A 154 -2.77 0.04 -4.52
N GLU A 155 -2.81 -0.53 -5.70
CA GLU A 155 -1.74 -1.35 -6.26
C GLU A 155 -1.39 -0.84 -7.64
N PHE A 156 -0.12 -0.99 -8.05
CA PHE A 156 0.23 -0.84 -9.44
C PHE A 156 1.22 -1.90 -9.90
N TRP A 157 1.19 -2.18 -11.20
CA TRP A 157 2.11 -3.10 -11.85
C TRP A 157 2.94 -2.37 -12.89
N VAL A 158 4.25 -2.53 -12.80
CA VAL A 158 5.24 -1.97 -13.72
C VAL A 158 6.15 -3.09 -14.21
N GLU A 159 6.48 -3.10 -15.48
CA GLU A 159 7.29 -4.16 -16.08
C GLU A 159 8.34 -3.63 -17.04
N ASP A 160 9.37 -4.42 -17.26
CA ASP A 160 10.31 -4.32 -18.36
C ASP A 160 10.98 -2.94 -18.53
N GLY A 161 11.58 -2.45 -17.44
CA GLY A 161 12.30 -1.18 -17.44
C GLY A 161 11.42 0.08 -17.44
N LYS A 162 10.11 -0.08 -17.29
CA LYS A 162 9.19 1.05 -17.21
C LYS A 162 9.22 1.74 -15.85
N TRP A 163 8.54 2.87 -15.78
CA TRP A 163 8.48 3.72 -14.59
C TRP A 163 7.09 3.71 -13.96
N GLY A 164 7.05 3.59 -12.63
CA GLY A 164 5.90 3.87 -11.78
C GLY A 164 6.05 5.22 -11.08
N SER A 165 4.96 5.77 -10.52
CA SER A 165 4.99 7.08 -9.87
C SER A 165 5.63 8.18 -10.73
N TYR A 166 5.36 8.14 -12.03
CA TYR A 166 6.00 9.01 -13.01
C TYR A 166 4.94 9.69 -13.91
N PRO A 167 5.10 10.99 -14.28
CA PRO A 167 6.19 11.92 -13.92
C PRO A 167 6.32 12.13 -12.41
N PRO A 168 7.50 12.62 -11.95
CA PRO A 168 7.71 12.89 -10.54
C PRO A 168 6.62 13.81 -9.98
N HIS A 169 6.03 13.43 -8.88
CA HIS A 169 4.98 14.18 -8.19
C HIS A 169 5.12 14.04 -6.68
N LYS A 170 4.50 14.94 -5.94
CA LYS A 170 4.45 14.94 -4.48
C LYS A 170 3.04 15.25 -3.97
N HIS A 171 2.78 14.95 -2.72
CA HIS A 171 1.55 15.23 -1.99
C HIS A 171 1.87 15.41 -0.51
N ASP A 172 2.64 16.45 -0.20
CA ASP A 172 3.18 16.71 1.14
C ASP A 172 2.76 18.07 1.73
N VAL A 173 1.92 18.80 1.01
CA VAL A 173 1.40 20.11 1.44
C VAL A 173 -0.13 20.13 1.35
N ASP A 174 -0.79 20.63 2.40
CA ASP A 174 -2.24 20.91 2.37
C ASP A 174 -2.50 22.24 1.65
N ASP A 175 -2.67 22.21 0.33
CA ASP A 175 -2.96 23.35 -0.53
C ASP A 175 -4.12 23.05 -1.47
N LEU A 176 -5.26 22.70 -0.90
CA LEU A 176 -6.45 22.33 -1.66
C LEU A 176 -6.94 23.47 -2.57
N PRO A 177 -7.38 23.19 -3.80
CA PRO A 177 -7.53 21.87 -4.43
C PRO A 177 -6.30 21.42 -5.23
N ARG A 178 -5.14 22.04 -5.07
CA ARG A 178 -3.93 21.75 -5.88
C ARG A 178 -3.14 20.56 -5.37
N GLU A 179 -3.04 20.40 -4.07
CA GLU A 179 -2.28 19.35 -3.40
C GLU A 179 -2.92 19.04 -2.05
N GLY A 180 -2.93 17.77 -1.65
CA GLY A 180 -3.34 17.31 -0.33
C GLY A 180 -2.20 16.55 0.33
N ALA A 181 -1.91 16.85 1.61
CA ALA A 181 -0.85 16.18 2.34
C ALA A 181 -1.27 14.74 2.71
N LEU A 182 -0.47 13.77 2.24
CA LEU A 182 -0.61 12.35 2.53
C LEU A 182 0.78 11.77 2.83
N ASP A 183 0.89 11.01 3.92
CA ASP A 183 1.97 10.04 4.07
C ASP A 183 1.81 8.96 3.01
N GLU A 184 2.90 8.36 2.56
CA GLU A 184 2.84 7.19 1.68
C GLU A 184 3.88 6.15 2.06
N ILE A 185 3.52 4.88 1.88
CA ILE A 185 4.39 3.71 2.00
C ILE A 185 4.26 2.93 0.72
N TYR A 186 5.40 2.55 0.12
CA TYR A 186 5.46 1.56 -0.95
C TYR A 186 5.98 0.23 -0.44
N TYR A 187 5.28 -0.86 -0.78
CA TYR A 187 5.73 -2.25 -0.59
C TYR A 187 5.92 -2.92 -1.94
N TYR A 188 7.02 -3.68 -2.11
CA TYR A 188 7.42 -4.23 -3.40
C TYR A 188 7.46 -5.74 -3.43
N GLU A 189 6.94 -6.32 -4.53
CA GLU A 189 7.21 -7.69 -4.95
C GLU A 189 7.61 -7.72 -6.43
N PHE A 190 8.43 -8.71 -6.79
CA PHE A 190 8.86 -8.95 -8.16
C PHE A 190 8.50 -10.39 -8.56
N ASP A 191 8.24 -10.60 -9.85
CA ASP A 191 7.86 -11.91 -10.41
C ASP A 191 8.98 -12.95 -10.34
N LYS A 192 10.21 -12.53 -10.05
CA LYS A 192 11.38 -13.38 -9.86
C LYS A 192 12.09 -13.06 -8.55
N PRO A 193 12.66 -14.08 -7.86
CA PRO A 193 13.34 -13.87 -6.57
C PRO A 193 14.45 -12.83 -6.59
N GLN A 194 15.17 -12.70 -7.71
CA GLN A 194 16.27 -11.75 -7.91
C GLN A 194 15.83 -10.43 -8.54
N GLY A 195 14.52 -10.22 -8.78
CA GLY A 195 13.99 -8.99 -9.34
C GLY A 195 14.28 -7.79 -8.46
N PHE A 196 14.50 -6.64 -9.08
CA PHE A 196 14.77 -5.40 -8.37
C PHE A 196 14.33 -4.17 -9.16
N GLY A 197 14.25 -3.06 -8.44
CA GLY A 197 14.00 -1.74 -9.00
C GLY A 197 14.77 -0.66 -8.25
N PHE A 198 14.53 0.60 -8.64
CA PHE A 198 15.07 1.77 -7.95
C PHE A 198 13.96 2.74 -7.60
N GLN A 199 13.87 3.09 -6.33
CA GLN A 199 12.99 4.12 -5.81
C GLN A 199 13.82 5.35 -5.45
N ALA A 200 13.54 6.48 -6.08
CA ALA A 200 14.05 7.77 -5.63
C ALA A 200 13.07 8.42 -4.67
N VAL A 201 13.57 9.14 -3.67
CA VAL A 201 12.80 10.06 -2.83
C VAL A 201 13.63 11.32 -2.67
N TYR A 202 13.13 12.46 -3.15
CA TYR A 202 13.87 13.71 -3.10
C TYR A 202 12.96 14.93 -2.96
N THR A 203 13.49 16.00 -2.39
CA THR A 203 12.80 17.28 -2.20
C THR A 203 13.49 18.40 -2.98
N SER A 204 12.76 19.47 -3.26
CA SER A 204 13.32 20.67 -3.91
C SER A 204 14.42 21.31 -3.07
N GLU A 205 14.31 21.24 -1.75
CA GLU A 205 15.24 21.77 -0.77
C GLU A 205 16.48 20.89 -0.57
N ASN A 206 16.48 19.69 -1.18
CA ASN A 206 17.56 18.71 -1.09
C ASN A 206 17.86 18.22 0.36
N ASP A 207 16.89 18.31 1.26
CA ASP A 207 16.99 17.76 2.61
C ASP A 207 16.69 16.24 2.64
N ILE A 208 16.01 15.73 1.61
CA ILE A 208 15.96 14.31 1.23
C ILE A 208 16.48 14.22 -0.22
N ASN A 209 17.42 13.31 -0.46
CA ASN A 209 17.93 13.01 -1.80
C ASN A 209 18.50 11.58 -1.80
N GLU A 210 17.58 10.62 -1.83
CA GLU A 210 17.89 9.20 -1.64
C GLU A 210 17.46 8.39 -2.85
N VAL A 211 18.24 7.35 -3.15
CA VAL A 211 17.89 6.33 -4.14
C VAL A 211 18.11 4.95 -3.53
N TYR A 212 17.05 4.18 -3.44
CA TYR A 212 17.08 2.83 -2.88
C TYR A 212 16.99 1.78 -3.99
N LYS A 213 17.88 0.80 -3.99
CA LYS A 213 17.61 -0.47 -4.65
C LYS A 213 16.54 -1.19 -3.81
N VAL A 214 15.42 -1.54 -4.44
CA VAL A 214 14.31 -2.28 -3.81
C VAL A 214 14.18 -3.67 -4.40
N GLU A 215 13.87 -4.64 -3.55
CA GLU A 215 13.76 -6.07 -3.82
C GLU A 215 12.48 -6.63 -3.19
N ASN A 216 12.22 -7.93 -3.34
CA ASN A 216 11.05 -8.57 -2.73
C ASN A 216 11.00 -8.35 -1.21
N GLY A 217 9.87 -7.87 -0.72
CA GLY A 217 9.64 -7.62 0.71
C GLY A 217 10.16 -6.27 1.21
N ASP A 218 10.72 -5.43 0.35
CA ASP A 218 11.13 -4.09 0.75
C ASP A 218 9.95 -3.13 0.87
N PHE A 219 10.07 -2.22 1.81
CA PHE A 219 9.21 -1.06 2.01
C PHE A 219 10.03 0.22 1.85
N VAL A 220 9.43 1.25 1.28
CA VAL A 220 9.98 2.61 1.29
C VAL A 220 8.93 3.57 1.83
N GLU A 221 9.33 4.32 2.85
CA GLU A 221 8.53 5.38 3.47
C GLU A 221 8.72 6.68 2.69
N ILE A 222 7.65 7.38 2.37
CA ILE A 222 7.64 8.63 1.63
C ILE A 222 6.94 9.68 2.50
N PRO A 223 7.67 10.33 3.43
CA PRO A 223 7.10 11.35 4.29
C PRO A 223 6.83 12.65 3.56
N LYS A 224 7.57 12.92 2.49
CA LYS A 224 7.45 14.08 1.61
C LYS A 224 8.32 13.94 0.36
N GLY A 225 8.07 14.81 -0.61
CA GLY A 225 8.90 14.97 -1.82
C GLY A 225 8.47 14.08 -2.98
N TYR A 226 9.21 14.22 -4.05
CA TYR A 226 9.03 13.49 -5.31
C TYR A 226 9.58 12.07 -5.18
N HIS A 227 8.86 11.08 -5.72
CA HIS A 227 9.16 9.68 -5.45
C HIS A 227 8.99 8.75 -6.68
N PRO A 228 9.64 9.02 -7.81
CA PRO A 228 9.56 8.15 -8.99
C PRO A 228 10.26 6.81 -8.74
N PHE A 229 9.71 5.76 -9.35
CA PHE A 229 10.19 4.38 -9.26
C PHE A 229 10.43 3.80 -10.65
N THR A 230 11.41 2.91 -10.79
CA THR A 230 11.62 2.13 -12.01
C THR A 230 11.98 0.68 -11.71
N VAL A 231 11.53 -0.23 -12.56
CA VAL A 231 11.85 -1.66 -12.48
C VAL A 231 13.02 -1.99 -13.43
N ALA A 232 13.86 -2.96 -13.06
CA ALA A 232 14.90 -3.45 -13.95
C ALA A 232 14.30 -4.17 -15.18
N PRO A 233 14.89 -4.01 -16.39
CA PRO A 233 14.41 -4.69 -17.59
C PRO A 233 14.33 -6.21 -17.41
N GLY A 234 13.28 -6.83 -17.97
CA GLY A 234 13.04 -8.27 -17.91
C GLY A 234 12.31 -8.76 -16.64
N TYR A 235 11.94 -7.85 -15.72
CA TYR A 235 11.17 -8.17 -14.52
C TYR A 235 9.81 -7.47 -14.53
N LYS A 236 8.83 -8.09 -13.84
CA LYS A 236 7.60 -7.44 -13.41
C LYS A 236 7.70 -7.06 -11.95
N ASN A 237 7.24 -5.87 -11.63
CA ASN A 237 7.07 -5.40 -10.27
C ASN A 237 5.59 -5.23 -9.93
N TYR A 238 5.25 -5.60 -8.73
CA TYR A 238 4.05 -5.22 -8.01
C TYR A 238 4.43 -4.22 -6.93
N CYS A 239 3.69 -3.14 -6.83
CA CYS A 239 3.82 -2.16 -5.76
C CYS A 239 2.46 -1.94 -5.11
N LEU A 240 2.38 -2.19 -3.79
CA LEU A 240 1.27 -1.74 -2.96
C LEU A 240 1.61 -0.35 -2.44
N TRP A 241 0.78 0.65 -2.75
CA TRP A 241 0.88 1.99 -2.19
C TRP A 241 -0.18 2.17 -1.10
N ILE A 242 0.29 2.64 0.07
CA ILE A 242 -0.53 2.88 1.26
C ILE A 242 -0.41 4.35 1.60
N MET A 243 -1.46 5.10 1.35
CA MET A 243 -1.52 6.52 1.69
C MET A 243 -2.43 6.74 2.89
N ALA A 244 -2.10 7.72 3.71
CA ALA A 244 -2.94 8.19 4.80
C ALA A 244 -2.74 9.69 5.08
N GLY A 245 -3.82 10.39 5.36
CA GLY A 245 -3.79 11.82 5.70
C GLY A 245 -5.17 12.38 6.02
N LYS A 246 -5.23 13.68 6.29
CA LYS A 246 -6.50 14.34 6.65
C LYS A 246 -7.53 14.31 5.53
N ASN A 247 -7.07 14.44 4.29
CA ASN A 247 -7.91 14.44 3.11
C ASN A 247 -7.64 13.16 2.34
N ARG A 248 -8.59 12.23 2.33
CA ARG A 248 -8.50 11.00 1.53
C ARG A 248 -8.63 11.35 0.05
N GLY A 249 -7.88 10.62 -0.78
CA GLY A 249 -7.84 10.82 -2.22
C GLY A 249 -6.61 11.60 -2.69
N LEU A 250 -6.07 11.20 -3.82
CA LEU A 250 -4.82 11.72 -4.35
C LEU A 250 -5.02 13.06 -5.06
N LEU A 251 -4.55 14.12 -4.43
CA LEU A 251 -4.31 15.42 -5.03
C LEU A 251 -2.81 15.68 -5.00
N SER A 252 -2.14 15.49 -6.13
CA SER A 252 -0.68 15.56 -6.23
C SER A 252 -0.19 16.71 -7.09
N ALA A 253 0.93 17.31 -6.70
CA ALA A 253 1.63 18.33 -7.47
C ALA A 253 2.77 17.69 -8.27
N SER A 254 2.68 17.77 -9.60
CA SER A 254 3.80 17.36 -10.48
C SER A 254 4.96 18.32 -10.35
N GLU A 255 6.19 17.79 -10.41
CA GLU A 255 7.40 18.61 -10.45
C GLU A 255 7.41 19.52 -11.71
N GLU A 256 7.60 20.82 -11.50
CA GLU A 256 7.39 21.82 -12.56
C GLU A 256 8.26 21.58 -13.81
N CYS A 257 9.52 21.24 -13.59
CA CYS A 257 10.48 21.01 -14.68
C CYS A 257 10.17 19.78 -15.53
N HIS A 258 9.28 18.89 -15.07
CA HIS A 258 8.85 17.65 -15.75
C HIS A 258 7.43 17.71 -16.34
N LYS A 259 6.67 18.78 -16.14
CA LYS A 259 5.29 18.91 -16.66
C LYS A 259 5.17 18.80 -18.18
N TRP A 260 6.25 19.04 -18.92
CA TRP A 260 6.28 18.88 -20.37
C TRP A 260 6.09 17.43 -20.85
N ILE A 261 6.35 16.44 -19.99
CA ILE A 261 6.27 14.99 -20.31
C ILE A 261 4.83 14.55 -20.60
N VAL A 262 3.86 15.19 -19.94
CA VAL A 262 2.43 14.84 -20.06
C VAL A 262 1.65 15.74 -21.00
N LYS A 263 2.29 16.77 -21.55
CA LYS A 263 1.79 17.59 -22.63
C LYS A 263 1.97 16.86 -23.97
#